data_0f8b10cfc13bf8004c5ea8ba8fa68dec
#
_entry.id   0f8b10cfc13bf8004c5ea8ba8fa68dec
#
_cell.length_a   1.000
_cell.length_b   1.000
_cell.length_c   1.000
_cell.angle_alpha   90.00
_cell.angle_beta   90.00
_cell.angle_gamma   90.00
#
_symmetry.space_group_name_H-M   'P 1'
#
loop_
_entity.id
_entity.type
_entity.pdbx_description
1 polymer ?
#
loop_
_entity_poly.entity_id
_entity_poly.type
_entity_poly.pdbx_seq_one_letter_code
_entity_poly.pdbx_strand_id
1 'polypeptide(L)'
;MKVDKYILGVCSGAHIMPPVAAMISGRTGSVSTRAWFPAEHTGFQGHFPGNALLPGFLHIELVLDILRDHFKEVELTAVQSAKYILPILPDQIVDVNINIALVGGIAAQLQVAGVAVSVLALTVSGIAGAPDQKS
;
A
#
# COMPACT_ATOMS: atom_id res chain seq x y z
N MET A 1 22.03 3.02 -6.34
CA MET A 1 22.04 2.19 -5.74
C MET A 1 20.88 1.88 -5.14
N LYS A 2 20.60 1.16 -5.01
CA LYS A 2 19.64 0.93 -4.64
C LYS A 2 19.55 0.63 -3.49
N VAL A 3 19.45 0.77 -2.84
CA VAL A 3 19.37 0.63 -1.81
C VAL A 3 18.47 0.79 -1.35
N ASP A 4 18.14 0.82 -1.35
CA ASP A 4 17.51 1.20 -1.01
C ASP A 4 16.37 1.07 -0.56
N LYS A 5 15.57 0.55 -0.99
CA LYS A 5 14.31 0.57 -0.38
C LYS A 5 14.27 -0.16 0.94
N TYR A 6 15.07 -1.14 1.10
CA TYR A 6 15.12 -1.83 2.39
C TYR A 6 15.82 -1.00 3.45
N ILE A 7 16.84 -0.30 3.04
CA ILE A 7 17.60 0.49 3.98
C ILE A 7 16.80 1.70 4.43
N LEU A 8 16.08 2.28 3.49
CA LEU A 8 15.35 3.49 3.79
C LEU A 8 13.95 3.23 4.32
N GLY A 9 13.58 1.98 4.48
CA GLY A 9 12.30 1.66 5.05
C GLY A 9 11.13 1.93 4.16
N VAL A 10 11.33 1.96 2.85
CA VAL A 10 10.23 2.19 1.94
C VAL A 10 9.55 0.91 1.50
N CYS A 11 9.98 -0.22 2.05
CA CYS A 11 9.35 -1.50 1.76
C CYS A 11 8.49 -1.87 2.97
N SER A 12 7.26 -2.30 2.71
CA SER A 12 6.36 -2.59 3.80
C SER A 12 6.76 -3.82 4.60
N GLY A 13 7.44 -4.75 3.96
CA GLY A 13 7.74 -6.01 4.62
C GLY A 13 6.58 -6.97 4.66
N ALA A 14 5.48 -6.62 4.03
CA ALA A 14 4.33 -7.52 3.98
C ALA A 14 4.56 -8.63 2.97
N HIS A 15 3.90 -9.75 3.18
CA HIS A 15 3.80 -10.78 2.17
C HIS A 15 2.61 -10.46 1.30
N ILE A 16 2.85 -10.15 0.03
CA ILE A 16 1.81 -9.72 -0.88
C ILE A 16 1.48 -10.88 -1.80
N MET A 17 0.20 -11.23 -1.85
CA MET A 17 -0.26 -12.30 -2.70
C MET A 17 -0.50 -11.79 -4.10
N PRO A 18 -0.59 -12.68 -5.09
CA PRO A 18 -0.96 -12.26 -6.44
C PRO A 18 -2.29 -11.52 -6.41
N PRO A 19 -2.49 -10.56 -7.32
CA PRO A 19 -3.72 -9.77 -7.32
C PRO A 19 -4.95 -10.67 -7.48
N VAL A 20 -6.00 -10.35 -6.75
CA VAL A 20 -7.28 -10.98 -6.93
C VAL A 20 -7.93 -10.45 -8.21
N ALA A 21 -7.78 -9.15 -8.44
CA ALA A 21 -8.29 -8.50 -9.63
C ALA A 21 -7.46 -7.27 -9.91
N ALA A 22 -7.25 -7.00 -11.19
CA ALA A 22 -6.53 -5.80 -11.58
C ALA A 22 -7.06 -5.38 -12.92
N MET A 23 -7.54 -4.15 -13.01
CA MET A 23 -8.05 -3.58 -14.25
C MET A 23 -7.40 -2.23 -14.43
N ILE A 24 -6.36 -2.18 -15.23
CA ILE A 24 -5.58 -0.97 -15.43
C ILE A 24 -5.65 -0.61 -16.90
N SER A 25 -6.02 0.62 -17.18
CA SER A 25 -6.11 1.13 -18.51
C SER A 25 -5.39 2.47 -18.55
N GLY A 26 -4.21 2.49 -19.17
CA GLY A 26 -3.41 3.69 -19.17
C GLY A 26 -2.96 4.05 -17.77
N ARG A 27 -3.42 5.19 -17.31
CA ARG A 27 -3.02 5.71 -15.99
C ARG A 27 -4.13 5.65 -14.96
N THR A 28 -5.18 4.90 -15.25
CA THR A 28 -6.26 4.74 -14.29
C THR A 28 -6.55 3.26 -14.13
N GLY A 29 -7.26 2.92 -13.09
CA GLY A 29 -7.64 1.55 -12.90
C GLY A 29 -7.91 1.22 -11.45
N SER A 30 -7.98 -0.08 -11.20
CA SER A 30 -8.18 -0.59 -9.86
C SER A 30 -7.39 -1.88 -9.69
N VAL A 31 -6.96 -2.10 -8.47
CA VAL A 31 -6.24 -3.31 -8.10
C VAL A 31 -6.78 -3.79 -6.77
N SER A 32 -7.07 -5.07 -6.68
CA SER A 32 -7.47 -5.71 -5.43
C SER A 32 -6.52 -6.85 -5.17
N THR A 33 -5.94 -6.88 -3.99
CA THR A 33 -5.00 -7.91 -3.63
C THR A 33 -5.07 -8.17 -2.14
N ARG A 34 -4.32 -9.14 -1.68
CA ARG A 34 -4.25 -9.53 -0.28
C ARG A 34 -2.82 -9.56 0.18
N ALA A 35 -2.64 -9.29 1.47
CA ALA A 35 -1.31 -9.28 2.06
C ALA A 35 -1.43 -9.59 3.54
N TRP A 36 -0.31 -9.95 4.16
CA TRP A 36 -0.27 -10.06 5.60
C TRP A 36 1.13 -9.67 6.07
N PHE A 37 1.19 -9.23 7.32
CA PHE A 37 2.45 -8.90 7.97
C PHE A 37 2.75 -10.02 8.96
N PRO A 38 3.90 -10.68 8.82
CA PRO A 38 4.21 -11.80 9.73
C PRO A 38 4.44 -11.29 11.15
N ALA A 39 4.25 -12.18 12.12
CA ALA A 39 4.36 -11.80 13.52
C ALA A 39 5.74 -11.27 13.87
N GLU A 40 6.77 -11.71 13.18
CA GLU A 40 8.12 -11.25 13.45
C GLU A 40 8.46 -9.94 12.76
N HIS A 41 7.52 -9.36 12.04
CA HIS A 41 7.76 -8.07 11.40
C HIS A 41 8.12 -7.03 12.45
N THR A 42 9.17 -6.26 12.18
CA THR A 42 9.64 -5.28 13.17
C THR A 42 8.62 -4.22 13.49
N GLY A 43 7.66 -3.97 12.59
CA GLY A 43 6.60 -3.02 12.86
C GLY A 43 5.74 -3.38 14.07
N PHE A 44 5.73 -4.67 14.43
CA PHE A 44 4.99 -5.10 15.62
C PHE A 44 5.84 -5.06 16.88
N GLN A 45 7.12 -4.79 16.75
CA GLN A 45 7.99 -4.72 17.89
C GLN A 45 7.72 -3.41 18.58
N GLY A 46 7.26 -3.48 19.76
CA GLY A 46 6.83 -2.39 20.09
C GLY A 46 7.07 -1.47 21.11
N HIS A 47 6.42 -0.41 21.02
CA HIS A 47 6.46 0.58 22.05
C HIS A 47 5.62 0.14 23.23
N PHE A 48 4.69 -0.78 22.99
CA PHE A 48 3.75 -1.21 24.01
C PHE A 48 3.84 -2.73 24.12
N PRO A 49 4.60 -3.24 25.08
CA PRO A 49 4.73 -4.66 25.24
C PRO A 49 3.36 -5.32 25.34
N GLY A 50 3.19 -6.42 24.60
CA GLY A 50 1.93 -7.12 24.60
C GLY A 50 0.88 -6.49 23.70
N ASN A 51 1.22 -5.43 23.00
CA ASN A 51 0.26 -4.75 22.15
C ASN A 51 0.86 -4.62 20.75
N ALA A 52 0.75 -5.66 19.97
CA ALA A 52 1.37 -5.75 18.67
C ALA A 52 0.50 -5.08 17.63
N LEU A 53 0.69 -3.80 17.43
CA LEU A 53 -0.05 -3.03 16.44
C LEU A 53 0.88 -2.59 15.32
N LEU A 54 0.42 -2.67 14.10
CA LEU A 54 1.18 -2.22 12.97
C LEU A 54 1.13 -0.70 12.89
N PRO A 55 2.29 -0.03 12.79
CA PRO A 55 2.31 1.42 12.63
C PRO A 55 1.56 1.86 11.37
N GLY A 56 0.90 3.00 11.47
CA GLY A 56 0.07 3.48 10.37
C GLY A 56 0.83 3.70 9.07
N PHE A 57 2.08 4.18 9.14
CA PHE A 57 2.81 4.44 7.90
C PHE A 57 3.03 3.15 7.09
N LEU A 58 2.98 1.98 7.71
CA LEU A 58 3.13 0.73 6.97
C LEU A 58 1.89 0.38 6.17
N HIS A 59 0.73 0.91 6.53
CA HIS A 59 -0.44 0.79 5.66
C HIS A 59 -0.18 1.48 4.33
N ILE A 60 0.44 2.65 4.38
CA ILE A 60 0.77 3.41 3.17
C ILE A 60 1.86 2.68 2.39
N GLU A 61 2.89 2.19 3.07
CA GLU A 61 3.95 1.47 2.38
C GLU A 61 3.43 0.22 1.69
N LEU A 62 2.45 -0.45 2.28
CA LEU A 62 1.85 -1.62 1.65
C LEU A 62 1.19 -1.23 0.32
N VAL A 63 0.43 -0.15 0.32
CA VAL A 63 -0.21 0.32 -0.90
C VAL A 63 0.83 0.65 -1.96
N LEU A 64 1.91 1.32 -1.56
CA LEU A 64 2.96 1.67 -2.51
C LEU A 64 3.65 0.43 -3.08
N ASP A 65 3.90 -0.58 -2.24
CA ASP A 65 4.51 -1.82 -2.72
C ASP A 65 3.62 -2.50 -3.74
N ILE A 66 2.32 -2.52 -3.51
CA ILE A 66 1.39 -3.12 -4.46
C ILE A 66 1.41 -2.35 -5.76
N LEU A 67 1.40 -1.01 -5.69
CA LEU A 67 1.45 -0.20 -6.90
C LEU A 67 2.76 -0.44 -7.68
N ARG A 68 3.85 -0.66 -6.97
CA ARG A 68 5.14 -0.89 -7.63
C ARG A 68 5.22 -2.21 -8.36
N ASP A 69 4.34 -3.14 -8.05
CA ASP A 69 4.25 -4.37 -8.83
C ASP A 69 3.67 -4.09 -10.22
N HIS A 70 2.94 -3.00 -10.37
CA HIS A 70 2.30 -2.66 -11.64
C HIS A 70 2.98 -1.48 -12.32
N PHE A 71 3.55 -0.55 -11.54
CA PHE A 71 4.18 0.66 -12.06
C PHE A 71 5.50 0.81 -11.33
N LYS A 72 6.58 0.50 -11.97
CA LYS A 72 7.84 0.28 -11.27
C LYS A 72 8.41 1.47 -10.53
N GLU A 73 8.06 2.67 -10.94
CA GLU A 73 8.72 3.84 -10.39
C GLU A 73 7.78 4.73 -9.59
N VAL A 74 6.84 4.13 -8.94
CA VAL A 74 5.88 4.89 -8.14
C VAL A 74 6.56 5.47 -6.91
N GLU A 75 6.34 6.76 -6.70
CA GLU A 75 6.82 7.44 -5.50
C GLU A 75 5.70 8.28 -4.90
N LEU A 76 5.63 8.27 -3.59
CA LEU A 76 4.64 9.03 -2.87
C LEU A 76 5.02 10.50 -2.90
N THR A 77 4.08 11.36 -3.33
CA THR A 77 4.32 12.80 -3.34
C THR A 77 3.48 13.51 -2.28
N ALA A 78 2.36 12.94 -1.89
CA ALA A 78 1.54 13.58 -0.85
C ALA A 78 0.59 12.56 -0.22
N VAL A 79 0.27 12.78 1.03
CA VAL A 79 -0.79 12.05 1.72
C VAL A 79 -1.91 13.05 1.94
N GLN A 80 -3.01 12.91 1.18
CA GLN A 80 -4.14 13.79 1.35
C GLN A 80 -4.88 13.48 2.63
N SER A 81 -5.06 12.18 2.91
CA SER A 81 -5.64 11.79 4.17
C SER A 81 -5.27 10.35 4.45
N ALA A 82 -5.19 10.03 5.72
CA ALA A 82 -4.96 8.66 6.16
C ALA A 82 -5.80 8.48 7.42
N LYS A 83 -6.80 7.62 7.31
CA LYS A 83 -7.68 7.36 8.43
C LYS A 83 -7.46 5.92 8.88
N TYR A 84 -6.98 5.76 10.08
CA TYR A 84 -6.71 4.45 10.66
C TYR A 84 -7.84 4.15 11.63
N ILE A 85 -8.64 3.14 11.29
CA ILE A 85 -9.87 2.84 12.01
C ILE A 85 -9.64 1.74 13.03
N LEU A 86 -8.97 0.68 12.61
CA LEU A 86 -8.67 -0.45 13.47
C LEU A 86 -7.22 -0.87 13.21
N PRO A 87 -6.58 -1.47 14.21
CA PRO A 87 -5.22 -1.93 14.01
C PRO A 87 -5.17 -3.15 13.12
N ILE A 88 -4.06 -3.30 12.41
CA ILE A 88 -3.74 -4.56 11.74
C ILE A 88 -2.85 -5.34 12.69
N LEU A 89 -3.22 -6.58 12.92
CA LEU A 89 -2.50 -7.46 13.84
C LEU A 89 -1.65 -8.45 13.06
N PRO A 90 -0.71 -9.11 13.73
CA PRO A 90 0.14 -10.08 13.05
C PRO A 90 -0.67 -11.15 12.36
N ASP A 91 -0.23 -11.51 11.17
CA ASP A 91 -0.77 -12.62 10.38
C ASP A 91 -2.21 -12.49 9.95
N GLN A 92 -2.83 -11.33 10.15
CA GLN A 92 -4.16 -11.11 9.61
C GLN A 92 -4.08 -10.93 8.11
N ILE A 93 -5.03 -11.50 7.40
CA ILE A 93 -5.12 -11.29 5.95
C ILE A 93 -5.81 -9.96 5.71
N VAL A 94 -5.10 -9.07 5.04
CA VAL A 94 -5.59 -7.74 4.72
C VAL A 94 -5.99 -7.71 3.26
N ASP A 95 -7.23 -7.34 3.00
CA ASP A 95 -7.70 -7.12 1.64
C ASP A 95 -7.43 -5.65 1.30
N VAL A 96 -6.73 -5.42 0.22
CA VAL A 96 -6.35 -4.08 -0.20
C VAL A 96 -7.02 -3.77 -1.52
N ASN A 97 -7.83 -2.72 -1.53
CA ASN A 97 -8.52 -2.27 -2.74
C ASN A 97 -7.99 -0.89 -3.07
N ILE A 98 -7.45 -0.75 -4.26
CA ILE A 98 -6.81 0.49 -4.70
C ILE A 98 -7.48 0.98 -5.97
N ASN A 99 -7.86 2.24 -5.97
CA ASN A 99 -8.36 2.91 -7.17
C ASN A 99 -7.35 3.96 -7.58
N ILE A 100 -7.04 3.97 -8.87
CA ILE A 100 -6.03 4.86 -9.43
C ILE A 100 -6.76 5.85 -10.34
N ALA A 101 -6.66 7.12 -10.01
CA ALA A 101 -7.26 8.18 -10.80
C ALA A 101 -6.18 8.87 -11.61
N LEU A 102 -6.61 9.72 -12.53
CA LEU A 102 -5.68 10.50 -13.32
C LEU A 102 -4.78 11.34 -12.43
N VAL A 103 -3.65 11.70 -12.92
CA VAL A 103 -2.62 12.51 -12.27
C VAL A 103 -2.17 11.93 -10.93
N GLY A 104 -2.21 10.61 -10.82
CA GLY A 104 -1.61 9.95 -9.67
C GLY A 104 -2.44 9.94 -8.40
N GLY A 105 -3.73 10.23 -8.50
CA GLY A 105 -4.60 10.13 -7.33
C GLY A 105 -4.84 8.67 -6.97
N ILE A 106 -4.63 8.33 -5.71
CA ILE A 106 -4.78 6.98 -5.21
C ILE A 106 -5.78 6.99 -4.07
N ALA A 107 -6.79 6.15 -4.19
CA ALA A 107 -7.73 5.92 -3.09
C ALA A 107 -7.61 4.44 -2.71
N ALA A 108 -7.27 4.16 -1.49
CA ALA A 108 -7.07 2.79 -1.05
C ALA A 108 -7.88 2.52 0.21
N GLN A 109 -8.42 1.32 0.30
CA GLN A 109 -9.11 0.87 1.48
C GLN A 109 -8.53 -0.48 1.86
N LEU A 110 -8.15 -0.62 3.11
CA LEU A 110 -7.66 -1.86 3.66
C LEU A 110 -8.72 -2.45 4.57
N GLN A 111 -8.97 -3.74 4.44
CA GLN A 111 -10.00 -4.43 5.21
C GLN A 111 -9.47 -5.73 5.76
N VAL A 112 -9.99 -6.12 6.91
CA VAL A 112 -9.73 -7.44 7.46
C VAL A 112 -11.09 -8.07 7.70
N ALA A 113 -11.32 -9.23 7.10
CA ALA A 113 -12.58 -9.95 7.24
C ALA A 113 -13.78 -9.06 6.90
N GLY A 114 -13.63 -8.24 5.87
CA GLY A 114 -14.71 -7.38 5.40
C GLY A 114 -14.90 -6.09 6.16
N VAL A 115 -14.08 -5.84 7.18
CA VAL A 115 -14.22 -4.64 8.00
C VAL A 115 -13.07 -3.70 7.68
N ALA A 116 -13.38 -2.43 7.39
CA ALA A 116 -12.37 -1.47 7.04
C ALA A 116 -11.44 -1.21 8.22
N VAL A 117 -10.15 -1.29 7.98
CA VAL A 117 -9.14 -0.99 8.99
C VAL A 117 -8.44 0.32 8.69
N SER A 118 -8.35 0.71 7.43
CA SER A 118 -7.85 2.04 7.10
C SER A 118 -8.34 2.49 5.73
N VAL A 119 -8.40 3.79 5.55
CA VAL A 119 -8.80 4.43 4.30
C VAL A 119 -7.77 5.50 4.00
N LEU A 120 -7.18 5.42 2.82
CA LEU A 120 -6.04 6.27 2.47
C LEU A 120 -6.34 7.02 1.18
N ALA A 121 -5.93 8.27 1.13
CA ALA A 121 -5.97 9.05 -0.09
C ALA A 121 -4.58 9.64 -0.29
N LEU A 122 -3.93 9.23 -1.36
CA LEU A 122 -2.54 9.56 -1.62
C LEU A 122 -2.40 10.17 -3.01
N THR A 123 -1.29 10.84 -3.22
CA THR A 123 -0.89 11.25 -4.56
C THR A 123 0.50 10.67 -4.81
N VAL A 124 0.69 10.09 -5.97
CA VAL A 124 1.96 9.50 -6.34
C VAL A 124 2.39 9.99 -7.71
N SER A 125 3.69 9.90 -7.98
CA SER A 125 4.22 10.08 -9.31
C SER A 125 4.65 8.72 -9.84
N GLY A 126 4.96 8.66 -11.13
CA GLY A 126 5.48 7.42 -11.70
C GLY A 126 4.44 6.46 -12.23
N ILE A 127 3.18 6.84 -12.23
CA ILE A 127 2.15 6.03 -12.87
C ILE A 127 2.25 6.33 -14.36
N ALA A 128 3.11 5.59 -15.02
CA ALA A 128 3.33 5.82 -16.42
C ALA A 128 2.34 5.01 -17.18
N GLY A 129 1.34 5.62 -17.61
CA GLY A 129 0.38 4.91 -18.39
C GLY A 129 0.72 4.98 -19.82
N ALA A 130 -0.18 5.53 -20.56
CA ALA A 130 -0.02 5.59 -21.94
C ALA A 130 1.15 6.44 -22.31
N PRO A 131 1.74 6.15 -23.41
CA PRO A 131 2.89 6.88 -23.86
C PRO A 131 2.64 8.33 -24.14
N ASP A 132 1.50 8.72 -23.99
CA ASP A 132 1.21 10.05 -24.24
C ASP A 132 1.86 10.94 -23.33
N GLN A 133 2.36 10.41 -22.55
CA GLN A 133 2.89 11.23 -21.78
C GLN A 133 3.75 12.05 -22.35
N LYS A 134 3.98 11.99 -23.04
CA LYS A 134 4.57 12.79 -23.60
C LYS A 134 4.14 13.58 -24.01
N SER A 135 3.74 13.52 -23.79
CA SER A 135 3.31 14.25 -24.35
C SER A 135 3.16 14.74 -24.21
#